data_46e5f462fe2a13a8a70b1433465735d5
#
_entry.id   46e5f462fe2a13a8a70b1433465735d5
#
_cell.length_a   1.000
_cell.length_b   1.000
_cell.length_c   1.000
_cell.angle_alpha   90.00
_cell.angle_beta   90.00
_cell.angle_gamma   90.00
#
_symmetry.space_group_name_H-M   'P 1'
#
loop_
_entity.id
_entity.type
_entity.pdbx_description
1 polymer ?
#
loop_
_entity_poly.entity_id
_entity_poly.type
_entity_poly.pdbx_seq_one_letter_code
_entity_poly.pdbx_strand_id
1 'polypeptide(L)'
;MHIPRSNTAGIEVLAFDDALTEALQEQITYDVSKWLYVPCRYDEYRYILGTRGKNPMICIGINPSTAAPDNLDPTLKSAERISLYNGYDSFLMFNVYAQRATNPDDMEREYNPWMQSENLKAFEYLLSISPNPPSIWAAWGAIIEKRDYLSKCVSDLVEIGNRYGAKWYHAGAISKKGHPHHPLYLKSDTLFEPFDVNAYLKNCSCFSR
;
A
#
# COMPACT_ATOMS: atom_id res chain seq x y z
N MET A 1 16.79 -8.33 3.39
CA MET A 1 16.20 -7.67 4.59
C MET A 1 16.53 -6.20 4.49
N HIS A 2 15.56 -5.31 4.73
CA HIS A 2 15.74 -3.86 4.84
C HIS A 2 15.54 -3.45 6.31
N ILE A 3 16.56 -2.84 6.88
CA ILE A 3 16.51 -2.23 8.22
C ILE A 3 16.70 -0.73 7.99
N PRO A 4 15.77 0.13 8.44
CA PRO A 4 15.90 1.58 8.27
C PRO A 4 17.19 2.10 8.88
N ARG A 5 17.90 2.97 8.15
CA ARG A 5 19.16 3.57 8.62
C ARG A 5 18.95 4.66 9.66
N SER A 6 17.80 5.35 9.54
CA SER A 6 17.37 6.40 10.46
C SER A 6 15.86 6.54 10.42
N ASN A 7 15.30 7.47 11.22
CA ASN A 7 13.93 7.93 10.97
C ASN A 7 13.87 8.74 9.66
N THR A 8 12.68 8.81 9.07
CA THR A 8 12.47 9.48 7.77
C THR A 8 12.64 11.01 7.84
N ALA A 9 12.65 11.61 9.03
CA ALA A 9 13.00 13.03 9.21
C ALA A 9 14.49 13.31 8.96
N GLY A 10 15.34 12.29 9.01
CA GLY A 10 16.80 12.41 8.76
C GLY A 10 17.21 12.11 7.31
N ILE A 11 16.27 11.86 6.41
CA ILE A 11 16.53 11.59 5.00
C ILE A 11 15.75 12.57 4.11
N GLU A 12 16.23 12.74 2.88
CA GLU A 12 15.48 13.47 1.86
C GLU A 12 14.33 12.60 1.35
N VAL A 13 13.11 13.03 1.62
CA VAL A 13 11.88 12.43 1.07
C VAL A 13 11.37 13.35 -0.02
N LEU A 14 11.43 12.89 -1.28
CA LEU A 14 10.95 13.65 -2.43
C LEU A 14 9.44 13.91 -2.33
N ALA A 15 9.02 15.08 -2.80
CA ALA A 15 7.62 15.31 -3.08
C ALA A 15 7.11 14.25 -4.07
N PHE A 16 5.86 13.81 -3.90
CA PHE A 16 5.30 12.75 -4.74
C PHE A 16 5.31 13.11 -6.23
N ASP A 17 4.96 14.35 -6.57
CA ASP A 17 4.90 14.80 -7.97
C ASP A 17 6.27 14.78 -8.64
N ASP A 18 7.35 15.12 -7.92
CA ASP A 18 8.71 15.05 -8.42
C ASP A 18 9.15 13.58 -8.61
N ALA A 19 8.90 12.74 -7.58
CA ALA A 19 9.20 11.32 -7.64
C ALA A 19 8.42 10.60 -8.75
N LEU A 20 7.16 10.98 -9.00
CA LEU A 20 6.35 10.47 -10.10
C LEU A 20 6.89 10.91 -11.45
N THR A 21 7.26 12.18 -11.59
CA THR A 21 7.84 12.72 -12.82
C THR A 21 9.09 11.95 -13.22
N GLU A 22 10.00 11.69 -12.27
CA GLU A 22 11.17 10.84 -12.50
C GLU A 22 10.78 9.40 -12.88
N ALA A 23 9.78 8.83 -12.23
CA ALA A 23 9.37 7.43 -12.44
C ALA A 23 8.64 7.19 -13.77
N LEU A 24 8.14 8.22 -14.41
CA LEU A 24 7.49 8.14 -15.74
C LEU A 24 8.49 8.27 -16.90
N GLN A 25 9.73 8.66 -16.61
CA GLN A 25 10.79 8.68 -17.62
C GLN A 25 11.34 7.27 -17.89
N GLU A 26 12.02 7.09 -19.02
CA GLU A 26 12.70 5.83 -19.35
C GLU A 26 13.70 5.46 -18.23
N GLN A 27 13.65 4.21 -17.79
CA GLN A 27 14.54 3.68 -16.75
C GLN A 27 15.44 2.59 -17.35
N ILE A 28 16.71 2.62 -16.98
CA ILE A 28 17.70 1.62 -17.43
C ILE A 28 17.51 0.29 -16.70
N THR A 29 16.98 0.33 -15.45
CA THR A 29 16.94 -0.81 -14.53
C THR A 29 15.67 -1.62 -14.59
N TYR A 30 14.61 -1.10 -15.22
CA TYR A 30 13.33 -1.81 -15.39
C TYR A 30 12.49 -1.19 -16.52
N ASP A 31 11.53 -1.96 -17.04
CA ASP A 31 10.60 -1.53 -18.08
C ASP A 31 9.46 -0.68 -17.50
N VAL A 32 9.44 0.62 -17.81
CA VAL A 32 8.41 1.57 -17.36
C VAL A 32 7.05 1.34 -18.03
N SER A 33 6.99 0.61 -19.14
CA SER A 33 5.71 0.23 -19.74
C SER A 33 5.01 -0.87 -18.95
N LYS A 34 5.76 -1.69 -18.23
CA LYS A 34 5.29 -2.77 -17.35
C LYS A 34 5.08 -2.31 -15.93
N TRP A 35 6.00 -1.52 -15.38
CA TRP A 35 6.05 -1.18 -13.96
C TRP A 35 5.68 0.27 -13.68
N LEU A 36 4.94 0.49 -12.60
CA LEU A 36 4.82 1.78 -11.92
C LEU A 36 5.58 1.65 -10.59
N TYR A 37 6.72 2.34 -10.47
CA TYR A 37 7.58 2.29 -9.31
C TYR A 37 7.99 3.69 -8.87
N VAL A 38 7.51 4.14 -7.71
CA VAL A 38 7.71 5.51 -7.20
C VAL A 38 8.23 5.46 -5.76
N PRO A 39 9.40 6.03 -5.48
CA PRO A 39 10.37 6.61 -6.41
C PRO A 39 10.97 5.53 -7.32
N CYS A 40 11.53 5.94 -8.47
CA CYS A 40 12.07 5.04 -9.50
C CYS A 40 13.36 4.30 -9.11
N ARG A 41 13.80 4.44 -7.87
CA ARG A 41 14.99 3.82 -7.29
C ARG A 41 14.69 3.19 -5.93
N TYR A 42 15.57 2.31 -5.48
CA TYR A 42 15.50 1.75 -4.13
C TYR A 42 15.96 2.79 -3.12
N ASP A 43 15.05 3.18 -2.21
CA ASP A 43 15.28 4.20 -1.20
C ASP A 43 14.76 3.72 0.17
N GLU A 44 14.89 4.50 1.23
CA GLU A 44 14.37 4.22 2.58
C GLU A 44 12.83 4.26 2.65
N TYR A 45 12.17 4.69 1.58
CA TYR A 45 10.72 4.74 1.44
C TYR A 45 10.26 4.29 0.05
N ARG A 46 8.97 4.02 -0.11
CA ARG A 46 8.34 3.70 -1.38
C ARG A 46 6.86 4.08 -1.33
N TYR A 47 6.42 4.89 -2.28
CA TYR A 47 5.01 5.24 -2.44
C TYR A 47 4.25 4.13 -3.17
N ILE A 48 4.73 3.71 -4.34
CA ILE A 48 4.01 2.78 -5.21
C ILE A 48 4.97 1.73 -5.76
N LEU A 49 4.47 0.50 -5.92
CA LEU A 49 5.08 -0.53 -6.77
C LEU A 49 4.00 -1.47 -7.30
N GLY A 50 3.91 -1.61 -8.61
CA GLY A 50 3.01 -2.59 -9.21
C GLY A 50 3.11 -2.63 -10.72
N THR A 51 2.30 -3.47 -11.32
CA THR A 51 2.22 -3.60 -12.78
C THR A 51 1.15 -2.68 -13.35
N ARG A 52 1.41 -2.15 -14.55
CA ARG A 52 0.44 -1.30 -15.26
C ARG A 52 -0.62 -2.17 -15.93
N GLY A 53 -1.86 -1.72 -15.88
CA GLY A 53 -3.00 -2.36 -16.53
C GLY A 53 -4.19 -1.42 -16.63
N LYS A 54 -5.28 -1.92 -17.19
CA LYS A 54 -6.54 -1.16 -17.35
C LYS A 54 -7.48 -1.33 -16.17
N ASN A 55 -7.33 -2.42 -15.41
CA ASN A 55 -8.17 -2.77 -14.28
C ASN A 55 -7.31 -3.28 -13.10
N PRO A 56 -6.48 -2.42 -12.47
CA PRO A 56 -5.63 -2.82 -11.37
C PRO A 56 -6.41 -3.05 -10.07
N MET A 57 -5.98 -4.02 -9.26
CA MET A 57 -6.34 -4.08 -7.84
C MET A 57 -5.32 -3.25 -7.04
N ILE A 58 -5.80 -2.25 -6.29
CA ILE A 58 -4.97 -1.49 -5.35
C ILE A 58 -4.90 -2.24 -4.02
N CYS A 59 -3.76 -2.85 -3.72
CA CYS A 59 -3.53 -3.58 -2.47
C CYS A 59 -2.86 -2.65 -1.45
N ILE A 60 -3.46 -2.45 -0.28
CA ILE A 60 -2.93 -1.59 0.78
C ILE A 60 -2.35 -2.45 1.92
N GLY A 61 -1.02 -2.57 1.97
CA GLY A 61 -0.29 -3.15 3.10
C GLY A 61 0.07 -2.12 4.17
N ILE A 62 0.86 -2.53 5.16
CA ILE A 62 1.25 -1.63 6.26
C ILE A 62 2.41 -0.71 5.85
N ASN A 63 3.52 -1.29 5.44
CA ASN A 63 4.73 -0.58 5.03
C ASN A 63 5.48 -1.38 3.96
N PRO A 64 6.27 -0.75 3.10
CA PRO A 64 7.08 -1.45 2.11
C PRO A 64 8.27 -2.18 2.76
N SER A 65 8.71 -3.27 2.12
CA SER A 65 9.91 -4.02 2.46
C SER A 65 10.94 -3.94 1.33
N THR A 66 11.45 -5.07 0.85
CA THR A 66 12.58 -5.13 -0.08
C THR A 66 12.19 -5.16 -1.55
N ALA A 67 10.92 -5.30 -1.88
CA ALA A 67 10.46 -5.46 -3.25
C ALA A 67 10.83 -4.26 -4.15
N ALA A 68 11.18 -4.58 -5.39
CA ALA A 68 11.47 -3.67 -6.49
C ALA A 68 10.93 -4.28 -7.81
N PRO A 69 10.88 -3.54 -8.93
CA PRO A 69 10.56 -4.11 -10.24
C PRO A 69 11.37 -5.36 -10.54
N ASP A 70 10.73 -6.37 -11.14
CA ASP A 70 11.28 -7.68 -11.49
C ASP A 70 11.90 -8.49 -10.31
N ASN A 71 11.83 -7.95 -9.09
CA ASN A 71 12.29 -8.60 -7.86
C ASN A 71 11.27 -8.43 -6.71
N LEU A 72 10.09 -9.02 -6.89
CA LEU A 72 9.02 -8.99 -5.90
C LEU A 72 9.34 -9.88 -4.69
N ASP A 73 9.07 -9.38 -3.50
CA ASP A 73 9.09 -10.17 -2.27
C ASP A 73 7.87 -11.12 -2.18
N PRO A 74 7.83 -12.07 -1.23
CA PRO A 74 6.73 -13.02 -1.11
C PRO A 74 5.35 -12.38 -0.94
N THR A 75 5.27 -11.21 -0.28
CA THR A 75 4.02 -10.47 -0.09
C THR A 75 3.49 -9.95 -1.42
N LEU A 76 4.33 -9.29 -2.22
CA LEU A 76 3.91 -8.73 -3.50
C LEU A 76 3.63 -9.82 -4.54
N LYS A 77 4.38 -10.93 -4.52
CA LYS A 77 4.05 -12.11 -5.35
C LYS A 77 2.67 -12.68 -5.02
N SER A 78 2.31 -12.69 -3.73
CA SER A 78 0.99 -13.12 -3.30
C SER A 78 -0.09 -12.13 -3.73
N ALA A 79 0.16 -10.82 -3.56
CA ALA A 79 -0.78 -9.78 -3.98
C ALA A 79 -1.04 -9.81 -5.49
N GLU A 80 0.01 -9.91 -6.31
CA GLU A 80 -0.11 -10.06 -7.76
C GLU A 80 -0.97 -11.28 -8.15
N ARG A 81 -0.59 -12.46 -7.64
CA ARG A 81 -1.24 -13.73 -7.97
C ARG A 81 -2.74 -13.73 -7.60
N ILE A 82 -3.08 -13.23 -6.40
CA ILE A 82 -4.47 -13.18 -5.93
C ILE A 82 -5.27 -12.17 -6.75
N SER A 83 -4.68 -11.01 -7.07
CA SER A 83 -5.34 -10.00 -7.91
C SER A 83 -5.69 -10.57 -9.29
N LEU A 84 -4.73 -11.22 -9.96
CA LEU A 84 -4.94 -11.85 -11.27
C LEU A 84 -5.99 -12.99 -11.20
N TYR A 85 -5.96 -13.81 -10.14
CA TYR A 85 -6.95 -14.87 -9.95
C TYR A 85 -8.38 -14.34 -9.82
N ASN A 86 -8.55 -13.17 -9.23
CA ASN A 86 -9.85 -12.49 -9.06
C ASN A 86 -10.28 -11.64 -10.28
N GLY A 87 -9.59 -11.77 -11.43
CA GLY A 87 -9.99 -11.14 -12.69
C GLY A 87 -9.51 -9.70 -12.89
N TYR A 88 -8.60 -9.22 -12.06
CA TYR A 88 -7.87 -7.97 -12.33
C TYR A 88 -6.74 -8.25 -13.31
N ASP A 89 -6.37 -7.26 -14.13
CA ASP A 89 -5.31 -7.43 -15.12
C ASP A 89 -3.92 -7.02 -14.62
N SER A 90 -3.88 -6.42 -13.44
CA SER A 90 -2.68 -5.88 -12.83
C SER A 90 -2.90 -5.63 -11.32
N PHE A 91 -1.83 -5.30 -10.62
CA PHE A 91 -1.89 -4.93 -9.21
C PHE A 91 -1.02 -3.70 -8.92
N LEU A 92 -1.44 -2.90 -7.96
CA LEU A 92 -0.71 -1.74 -7.47
C LEU A 92 -0.57 -1.87 -5.95
N MET A 93 0.65 -2.16 -5.49
CA MET A 93 0.94 -2.19 -4.06
C MET A 93 1.16 -0.79 -3.53
N PHE A 94 0.35 -0.42 -2.58
CA PHE A 94 0.41 0.79 -1.79
C PHE A 94 0.56 0.43 -0.31
N ASN A 95 0.94 1.38 0.54
CA ASN A 95 1.09 1.09 1.96
C ASN A 95 0.51 2.21 2.82
N VAL A 96 0.02 1.85 4.01
CA VAL A 96 -0.50 2.79 5.00
C VAL A 96 0.54 3.84 5.36
N TYR A 97 1.81 3.41 5.44
CA TYR A 97 2.95 4.28 5.72
C TYR A 97 4.10 3.96 4.77
N ALA A 98 4.76 4.97 4.21
CA ALA A 98 5.69 4.77 3.10
C ALA A 98 7.10 4.32 3.50
N GLN A 99 7.49 4.39 4.78
CA GLN A 99 8.82 3.97 5.25
C GLN A 99 9.06 2.48 5.01
N ARG A 100 10.21 2.12 4.45
CA ARG A 100 10.61 0.71 4.30
C ARG A 100 11.09 0.14 5.63
N ALA A 101 10.58 -1.04 5.97
CA ALA A 101 11.09 -1.90 7.03
C ALA A 101 10.69 -3.35 6.74
N THR A 102 11.62 -4.31 6.83
CA THR A 102 11.28 -5.74 6.68
C THR A 102 10.58 -6.25 7.93
N ASN A 103 11.08 -5.88 9.10
CA ASN A 103 10.38 -6.12 10.34
C ASN A 103 9.58 -4.86 10.72
N PRO A 104 8.25 -4.96 10.88
CA PRO A 104 7.43 -3.81 11.28
C PRO A 104 7.83 -3.17 12.61
N ASP A 105 8.54 -3.88 13.48
CA ASP A 105 9.07 -3.32 14.72
C ASP A 105 10.18 -2.29 14.48
N ASP A 106 10.82 -2.32 13.31
CA ASP A 106 11.87 -1.38 12.92
C ASP A 106 11.30 -0.08 12.31
N MET A 107 9.98 0.02 12.06
CA MET A 107 9.36 1.27 11.65
C MET A 107 9.58 2.35 12.72
N GLU A 108 9.78 3.59 12.25
CA GLU A 108 9.97 4.74 13.14
C GLU A 108 8.84 4.88 14.17
N ARG A 109 9.17 5.41 15.33
CA ARG A 109 8.22 5.64 16.41
C ARG A 109 7.51 6.97 16.27
N GLU A 110 8.19 7.94 15.68
CA GLU A 110 7.69 9.28 15.46
C GLU A 110 7.06 9.41 14.09
N TYR A 111 5.88 9.96 14.04
CA TYR A 111 5.14 10.21 12.81
C TYR A 111 5.80 11.30 11.98
N ASN A 112 6.08 11.04 10.70
CA ASN A 112 6.54 12.04 9.76
C ASN A 112 5.36 12.59 8.93
N PRO A 113 4.85 13.79 9.26
CA PRO A 113 3.67 14.36 8.58
C PRO A 113 3.96 14.71 7.11
N TRP A 114 5.18 15.10 6.76
CA TRP A 114 5.57 15.38 5.38
C TRP A 114 5.47 14.11 4.52
N MET A 115 6.17 13.05 4.92
CA MET A 115 6.12 11.79 4.19
C MET A 115 4.70 11.26 4.04
N GLN A 116 3.88 11.38 5.09
CA GLN A 116 2.49 10.92 5.00
C GLN A 116 1.65 11.80 4.07
N SER A 117 1.83 13.12 4.07
CA SER A 117 1.12 13.99 3.12
C SER A 117 1.44 13.63 1.66
N GLU A 118 2.70 13.32 1.37
CA GLU A 118 3.11 12.89 0.03
C GLU A 118 2.61 11.47 -0.31
N ASN A 119 2.55 10.58 0.69
CA ASN A 119 1.94 9.26 0.54
C ASN A 119 0.43 9.35 0.22
N LEU A 120 -0.31 10.29 0.81
CA LEU A 120 -1.72 10.52 0.49
C LEU A 120 -1.91 11.04 -0.94
N LYS A 121 -1.05 11.92 -1.45
CA LYS A 121 -1.05 12.32 -2.87
C LYS A 121 -0.83 11.13 -3.79
N ALA A 122 0.10 10.25 -3.43
CA ALA A 122 0.33 9.01 -4.17
C ALA A 122 -0.92 8.11 -4.20
N PHE A 123 -1.67 8.05 -3.12
CA PHE A 123 -2.93 7.31 -3.07
C PHE A 123 -4.00 7.94 -3.96
N GLU A 124 -4.19 9.26 -3.89
CA GLU A 124 -5.11 9.97 -4.78
C GLU A 124 -4.77 9.76 -6.26
N TYR A 125 -3.48 9.80 -6.60
CA TYR A 125 -3.02 9.48 -7.96
C TYR A 125 -3.44 8.06 -8.39
N LEU A 126 -3.24 7.04 -7.54
CA LEU A 126 -3.65 5.67 -7.86
C LEU A 126 -5.16 5.57 -8.12
N LEU A 127 -5.98 6.25 -7.32
CA LEU A 127 -7.42 6.27 -7.52
C LEU A 127 -7.81 6.97 -8.82
N SER A 128 -7.10 8.05 -9.18
CA SER A 128 -7.39 8.84 -10.38
C SER A 128 -7.07 8.10 -11.69
N ILE A 129 -6.07 7.21 -11.69
CA ILE A 129 -5.68 6.41 -12.87
C ILE A 129 -6.40 5.06 -12.95
N SER A 130 -7.16 4.70 -11.94
CA SER A 130 -7.91 3.44 -11.87
C SER A 130 -9.32 3.59 -12.45
N PRO A 131 -9.99 2.48 -12.83
CA PRO A 131 -11.41 2.51 -13.20
C PRO A 131 -12.28 3.15 -12.11
N ASN A 132 -13.38 3.78 -12.50
CA ASN A 132 -14.33 4.37 -11.57
C ASN A 132 -15.58 3.47 -11.45
N PRO A 133 -15.90 2.94 -10.25
CA PRO A 133 -15.19 3.11 -8.98
C PRO A 133 -13.92 2.25 -8.90
N PRO A 134 -12.84 2.76 -8.26
CA PRO A 134 -11.63 1.99 -8.06
C PRO A 134 -11.82 0.85 -7.07
N SER A 135 -11.06 -0.24 -7.24
CA SER A 135 -11.09 -1.41 -6.37
C SER A 135 -9.88 -1.41 -5.43
N ILE A 136 -10.13 -1.51 -4.13
CA ILE A 136 -9.13 -1.47 -3.07
C ILE A 136 -9.18 -2.75 -2.24
N TRP A 137 -8.05 -3.41 -2.09
CA TRP A 137 -7.85 -4.51 -1.16
C TRP A 137 -7.22 -4.01 0.14
N ALA A 138 -7.98 -4.02 1.23
CA ALA A 138 -7.51 -3.79 2.59
C ALA A 138 -6.66 -4.98 3.04
N ALA A 139 -5.36 -4.78 3.27
CA ALA A 139 -4.40 -5.85 3.49
C ALA A 139 -3.35 -5.53 4.58
N TRP A 140 -3.62 -4.58 5.48
CA TRP A 140 -2.68 -4.09 6.50
C TRP A 140 -2.54 -5.01 7.71
N GLY A 141 -3.46 -5.94 7.95
CA GLY A 141 -3.38 -6.88 9.05
C GLY A 141 -3.43 -6.25 10.45
N ALA A 142 -3.15 -7.07 11.47
CA ALA A 142 -3.07 -6.61 12.86
C ALA A 142 -1.84 -5.73 13.15
N ILE A 143 -0.92 -5.61 12.19
CA ILE A 143 0.29 -4.76 12.34
C ILE A 143 -0.08 -3.27 12.45
N ILE A 144 -1.29 -2.88 12.06
CA ILE A 144 -1.81 -1.53 12.27
C ILE A 144 -1.75 -1.08 13.75
N GLU A 145 -1.72 -2.00 14.70
CA GLU A 145 -1.62 -1.70 16.14
C GLU A 145 -0.17 -1.45 16.59
N LYS A 146 0.83 -1.57 15.73
CA LYS A 146 2.26 -1.45 16.11
C LYS A 146 2.71 -0.02 16.36
N ARG A 147 2.06 0.96 15.75
CA ARG A 147 2.33 2.39 15.92
C ARG A 147 1.02 3.15 16.02
N ASP A 148 0.93 4.06 16.95
CA ASP A 148 -0.30 4.81 17.24
C ASP A 148 -0.77 5.65 16.05
N TYR A 149 0.16 6.13 15.20
CA TYR A 149 -0.18 6.92 14.01
C TYR A 149 -0.78 6.11 12.86
N LEU A 150 -0.61 4.78 12.80
CA LEU A 150 -1.08 3.98 11.66
C LEU A 150 -2.60 3.95 11.54
N SER A 151 -3.32 3.99 12.66
CA SER A 151 -4.79 4.07 12.65
C SER A 151 -5.26 5.37 12.01
N LYS A 152 -4.64 6.51 12.35
CA LYS A 152 -4.91 7.78 11.69
C LYS A 152 -4.61 7.72 10.19
N CYS A 153 -3.47 7.16 9.80
CA CYS A 153 -3.12 7.00 8.37
C CYS A 153 -4.18 6.20 7.61
N VAL A 154 -4.71 5.10 8.17
CA VAL A 154 -5.80 4.34 7.54
C VAL A 154 -7.08 5.17 7.46
N SER A 155 -7.43 5.94 8.49
CA SER A 155 -8.61 6.80 8.46
C SER A 155 -8.52 7.83 7.33
N ASP A 156 -7.35 8.46 7.16
CA ASP A 156 -7.09 9.44 6.09
C ASP A 156 -7.25 8.76 4.69
N LEU A 157 -6.73 7.53 4.52
CA LEU A 157 -6.90 6.77 3.27
C LEU A 157 -8.36 6.41 2.99
N VAL A 158 -9.11 6.01 4.02
CA VAL A 158 -10.53 5.67 3.87
C VAL A 158 -11.36 6.90 3.50
N GLU A 159 -11.06 8.06 4.08
CA GLU A 159 -11.71 9.33 3.71
C GLU A 159 -11.48 9.65 2.24
N ILE A 160 -10.24 9.54 1.75
CA ILE A 160 -9.92 9.73 0.34
C ILE A 160 -10.64 8.69 -0.53
N GLY A 161 -10.56 7.40 -0.19
CA GLY A 161 -11.24 6.34 -0.94
C GLY A 161 -12.75 6.56 -1.05
N ASN A 162 -13.39 7.03 0.02
CA ASN A 162 -14.81 7.36 0.02
C ASN A 162 -15.15 8.51 -0.94
N ARG A 163 -14.29 9.54 -1.06
CA ARG A 163 -14.47 10.63 -2.04
C ARG A 163 -14.46 10.13 -3.49
N TYR A 164 -13.71 9.06 -3.77
CA TYR A 164 -13.64 8.41 -5.09
C TYR A 164 -14.70 7.30 -5.27
N GLY A 165 -15.57 7.06 -4.27
CA GLY A 165 -16.55 5.97 -4.31
C GLY A 165 -15.93 4.58 -4.36
N ALA A 166 -14.72 4.41 -3.85
CA ALA A 166 -13.95 3.17 -3.95
C ALA A 166 -14.69 1.96 -3.36
N LYS A 167 -14.55 0.81 -4.01
CA LYS A 167 -15.02 -0.47 -3.50
C LYS A 167 -13.92 -1.14 -2.70
N TRP A 168 -14.21 -1.44 -1.44
CA TRP A 168 -13.27 -2.08 -0.54
C TRP A 168 -13.51 -3.58 -0.44
N TYR A 169 -12.41 -4.31 -0.42
CA TYR A 169 -12.36 -5.77 -0.33
C TYR A 169 -11.36 -6.21 0.72
N HIS A 170 -11.54 -7.41 1.24
CA HIS A 170 -10.53 -8.17 1.95
C HIS A 170 -10.35 -9.53 1.28
N ALA A 171 -9.28 -10.23 1.62
CA ALA A 171 -9.04 -11.61 1.20
C ALA A 171 -8.66 -12.44 2.42
N GLY A 172 -9.22 -13.66 2.52
CA GLY A 172 -9.02 -14.53 3.68
C GLY A 172 -9.80 -14.08 4.92
N ALA A 173 -9.56 -14.75 6.02
CA ALA A 173 -10.31 -14.55 7.25
C ALA A 173 -10.00 -13.21 7.92
N ILE A 174 -11.03 -12.50 8.33
CA ILE A 174 -10.91 -11.33 9.22
C ILE A 174 -10.46 -11.80 10.61
N SER A 175 -9.53 -11.09 11.23
CA SER A 175 -9.04 -11.41 12.58
C SER A 175 -10.15 -11.21 13.64
N LYS A 176 -9.96 -11.78 14.83
CA LYS A 176 -10.91 -11.58 15.95
C LYS A 176 -11.10 -10.11 16.34
N LYS A 177 -10.13 -9.25 16.04
CA LYS A 177 -10.20 -7.80 16.27
C LYS A 177 -10.75 -7.02 15.07
N GLY A 178 -11.18 -7.71 14.02
CA GLY A 178 -11.74 -7.10 12.81
C GLY A 178 -10.71 -6.72 11.74
N HIS A 179 -9.41 -6.93 11.94
CA HIS A 179 -8.39 -6.56 10.95
C HIS A 179 -8.43 -7.46 9.72
N PRO A 180 -8.31 -6.87 8.51
CA PRO A 180 -8.20 -7.63 7.27
C PRO A 180 -6.88 -8.41 7.22
N HIS A 181 -6.88 -9.56 6.55
CA HIS A 181 -5.70 -10.43 6.48
C HIS A 181 -4.60 -9.83 5.59
N HIS A 182 -3.35 -10.02 5.99
CA HIS A 182 -2.19 -9.66 5.18
C HIS A 182 -1.99 -10.67 4.03
N PRO A 183 -1.52 -10.27 2.82
CA PRO A 183 -1.43 -11.16 1.66
C PRO A 183 -0.50 -12.36 1.83
N LEU A 184 0.52 -12.23 2.67
CA LEU A 184 1.47 -13.30 2.93
C LEU A 184 0.77 -14.53 3.49
N TYR A 185 1.09 -15.71 2.93
CA TYR A 185 0.50 -17.02 3.29
C TYR A 185 -0.97 -17.24 2.86
N LEU A 186 -1.61 -16.31 2.18
CA LEU A 186 -2.90 -16.60 1.54
C LEU A 186 -2.71 -17.58 0.37
N LYS A 187 -3.69 -18.45 0.18
CA LYS A 187 -3.73 -19.34 -0.98
C LYS A 187 -3.91 -18.54 -2.27
N SER A 188 -3.37 -19.06 -3.38
CA SER A 188 -3.43 -18.40 -4.68
C SER A 188 -4.85 -18.20 -5.23
N ASP A 189 -5.77 -19.05 -4.80
CA ASP A 189 -7.19 -19.10 -5.19
C ASP A 189 -8.11 -18.41 -4.17
N THR A 190 -7.55 -17.62 -3.24
CA THR A 190 -8.33 -16.84 -2.28
C THR A 190 -9.17 -15.80 -3.02
N LEU A 191 -10.47 -15.80 -2.78
CA LEU A 191 -11.39 -14.82 -3.37
C LEU A 191 -11.41 -13.52 -2.56
N PHE A 192 -11.68 -12.43 -3.27
CA PHE A 192 -12.01 -11.16 -2.64
C PHE A 192 -13.46 -11.17 -2.15
N GLU A 193 -13.66 -10.69 -0.93
CA GLU A 193 -14.96 -10.46 -0.31
C GLU A 193 -15.14 -8.97 0.00
N PRO A 194 -16.36 -8.42 -0.13
CA PRO A 194 -16.62 -7.02 0.23
C PRO A 194 -16.19 -6.73 1.67
N PHE A 195 -15.54 -5.58 1.89
CA PHE A 195 -15.10 -5.13 3.20
C PHE A 195 -15.77 -3.81 3.58
N ASP A 196 -16.62 -3.83 4.60
CA ASP A 196 -17.20 -2.60 5.14
C ASP A 196 -16.14 -1.86 5.98
N VAL A 197 -15.32 -1.09 5.28
CA VAL A 197 -14.22 -0.33 5.89
C VAL A 197 -14.75 0.76 6.84
N ASN A 198 -15.93 1.32 6.59
CA ASN A 198 -16.52 2.32 7.47
C ASN A 198 -17.02 1.70 8.80
N ALA A 199 -17.61 0.51 8.74
CA ALA A 199 -17.94 -0.25 9.94
C ALA A 199 -16.67 -0.67 10.70
N TYR A 200 -15.60 -1.04 9.97
CA TYR A 200 -14.31 -1.36 10.58
C TYR A 200 -13.74 -0.17 11.36
N LEU A 201 -13.70 1.04 10.78
CA LEU A 201 -13.23 2.24 11.49
C LEU A 201 -14.04 2.54 12.77
N LYS A 202 -15.35 2.30 12.74
CA LYS A 202 -16.23 2.54 13.90
C LYS A 202 -16.08 1.53 15.01
N ASN A 203 -15.81 0.26 14.66
CA ASN A 203 -15.90 -0.86 15.59
C ASN A 203 -14.53 -1.34 16.11
N CYS A 204 -13.45 -1.04 15.41
CA CYS A 204 -12.11 -1.45 15.85
C CYS A 204 -11.56 -0.47 16.89
N SER A 205 -11.19 -1.01 18.05
CA SER A 205 -10.67 -0.21 19.19
C SER A 205 -9.40 0.58 18.88
N CYS A 206 -8.66 0.23 17.84
CA CYS A 206 -7.46 0.96 17.45
C CYS A 206 -7.75 2.36 16.86
N PHE A 207 -9.00 2.67 16.50
CA PHE A 207 -9.44 3.99 16.00
C PHE A 207 -10.15 4.83 17.08
N SER A 208 -10.33 4.29 18.28
CA SER A 208 -11.05 4.97 19.37
C SER A 208 -10.13 5.70 20.36
N ARG A 209 -8.85 5.88 19.99
CA ARG A 209 -7.83 6.51 20.85
C ARG A 209 -7.60 7.97 20.47
#